data_f664d5a71211f5124952fe53c1300097
#
_entry.id   f664d5a71211f5124952fe53c1300097
#
_cell.length_a   1.000
_cell.length_b   1.000
_cell.length_c   1.000
_cell.angle_alpha   90.00
_cell.angle_beta   90.00
_cell.angle_gamma   90.00
#
_symmetry.space_group_name_H-M   'P 1'
#
loop_
_entity.id
_entity.type
_entity.pdbx_description
1 polymer ?
#
loop_
_entity_poly.entity_id
_entity_poly.type
_entity_poly.pdbx_seq_one_letter_code
_entity_poly.pdbx_strand_id
1 'polypeptide(L)'
;MDAAVSLAVQAIAALLFGVGIAEFVSLVKGCFVLRRIALAGRQNYSAVLLKSPMVPPVSTIAIPPDASAEAVRFARRLLELHFGRNEVVIVLDGPSESELAVWSNEFHLCPSARAVSQKLPTAPVRGVYESRDPIRVVVIDKERGGPADAWNAAVNTCTSPVIGLLDPASEFQPDILLRLIQPMLEAADETIAVCGGVSAPPGASLAARFGALESLRAWMTRGAAFADRNRTLPFPGSAVLVRRDSVVQAGGVTGGPLELFLRLHGLALASGKPYRILFVPEPVSHSRTPATRAELRQLVKRDQREIARAFFHRVSIAGPFGWKVMRGLFYSRALRPWLETIAYLLAATGLAMGSVDIFTVLLLLLATVGLGIVLSMAAVVLRELAEPNNPDERRMASLFFAAIPENLGYRQLRNLWLIAGFRPSREPVTQNRGKARRDRPPAESAASN
;
A
#
# COMPACT_ATOMS: atom_id res chain seq x y z
N MET A 1 0.69 14.66 -44.01
CA MET A 1 0.27 14.84 -42.61
C MET A 1 -0.64 13.70 -42.20
N ASP A 2 -1.55 13.28 -43.03
CA ASP A 2 -2.59 12.26 -42.76
C ASP A 2 -2.00 10.86 -42.46
N ALA A 3 -1.05 10.40 -43.27
CA ALA A 3 -0.37 9.13 -43.05
C ALA A 3 0.39 9.08 -41.71
N ALA A 4 0.94 10.21 -41.25
CA ALA A 4 1.66 10.30 -39.99
C ALA A 4 0.73 10.19 -38.76
N VAL A 5 -0.48 10.75 -38.83
CA VAL A 5 -1.48 10.63 -37.76
C VAL A 5 -1.98 9.21 -37.65
N SER A 6 -2.32 8.56 -38.78
CA SER A 6 -2.75 7.16 -38.81
C SER A 6 -1.65 6.24 -38.26
N LEU A 7 -0.40 6.42 -38.69
CA LEU A 7 0.73 5.63 -38.20
C LEU A 7 0.95 5.83 -36.69
N ALA A 8 0.81 7.06 -36.18
CA ALA A 8 0.94 7.33 -34.75
C ALA A 8 -0.14 6.59 -33.92
N VAL A 9 -1.40 6.62 -34.37
CA VAL A 9 -2.50 5.90 -33.71
C VAL A 9 -2.24 4.38 -33.73
N GLN A 10 -1.83 3.83 -34.87
CA GLN A 10 -1.49 2.40 -35.00
C GLN A 10 -0.33 2.00 -34.09
N ALA A 11 0.74 2.82 -34.03
CA ALA A 11 1.90 2.57 -33.15
C ALA A 11 1.50 2.57 -31.68
N ILE A 12 0.67 3.53 -31.25
CA ILE A 12 0.17 3.56 -29.86
C ILE A 12 -0.74 2.35 -29.59
N ALA A 13 -1.62 1.99 -30.53
CA ALA A 13 -2.49 0.82 -30.37
C ALA A 13 -1.66 -0.48 -30.24
N ALA A 14 -0.63 -0.66 -31.07
CA ALA A 14 0.27 -1.81 -30.99
C ALA A 14 1.02 -1.87 -29.66
N LEU A 15 1.54 -0.73 -29.17
CA LEU A 15 2.19 -0.63 -27.87
C LEU A 15 1.23 -1.02 -26.72
N LEU A 16 0.00 -0.47 -26.72
CA LEU A 16 -1.01 -0.75 -25.69
C LEU A 16 -1.45 -2.21 -25.73
N PHE A 17 -1.57 -2.78 -26.92
CA PHE A 17 -1.87 -4.21 -27.10
C PHE A 17 -0.74 -5.09 -26.53
N GLY A 18 0.52 -4.82 -26.86
CA GLY A 18 1.67 -5.56 -26.33
C GLY A 18 1.75 -5.54 -24.81
N VAL A 19 1.46 -4.38 -24.20
CA VAL A 19 1.38 -4.26 -22.73
C VAL A 19 0.21 -5.07 -22.16
N GLY A 20 -0.94 -5.05 -22.83
CA GLY A 20 -2.08 -5.87 -22.42
C GLY A 20 -1.78 -7.37 -22.44
N ILE A 21 -1.03 -7.84 -23.44
CA ILE A 21 -0.54 -9.22 -23.46
C ILE A 21 0.39 -9.52 -22.27
N ALA A 22 1.31 -8.62 -21.95
CA ALA A 22 2.18 -8.78 -20.78
C ALA A 22 1.40 -8.80 -19.45
N GLU A 23 0.34 -7.99 -19.33
CA GLU A 23 -0.60 -8.04 -18.19
C GLU A 23 -1.34 -9.39 -18.14
N PHE A 24 -1.80 -9.91 -19.27
CA PHE A 24 -2.45 -11.22 -19.36
C PHE A 24 -1.52 -12.36 -18.90
N VAL A 25 -0.29 -12.38 -19.39
CA VAL A 25 0.73 -13.35 -18.94
C VAL A 25 0.97 -13.23 -17.43
N SER A 26 0.98 -12.02 -16.89
CA SER A 26 1.11 -11.80 -15.43
C SER A 26 -0.10 -12.33 -14.66
N LEU A 27 -1.33 -12.19 -15.19
CA LEU A 27 -2.53 -12.77 -14.57
C LEU A 27 -2.46 -14.29 -14.53
N VAL A 28 -2.09 -14.93 -15.64
CA VAL A 28 -1.93 -16.39 -15.73
C VAL A 28 -0.86 -16.86 -14.75
N LYS A 29 0.29 -16.18 -14.69
CA LYS A 29 1.33 -16.49 -13.71
C LYS A 29 0.80 -16.36 -12.28
N GLY A 30 0.05 -15.30 -11.96
CA GLY A 30 -0.57 -15.12 -10.65
C GLY A 30 -1.49 -16.29 -10.26
N CYS A 31 -2.31 -16.76 -11.18
CA CYS A 31 -3.17 -17.93 -10.98
C CYS A 31 -2.35 -19.20 -10.64
N PHE A 32 -1.28 -19.48 -11.41
CA PHE A 32 -0.41 -20.63 -11.11
C PHE A 32 0.28 -20.53 -9.76
N VAL A 33 0.77 -19.35 -9.38
CA VAL A 33 1.41 -19.15 -8.07
C VAL A 33 0.40 -19.38 -6.94
N LEU A 34 -0.81 -18.81 -7.04
CA LEU A 34 -1.87 -19.02 -6.05
C LEU A 34 -2.26 -20.49 -5.93
N ARG A 35 -2.49 -21.16 -7.07
CA ARG A 35 -2.84 -22.58 -7.09
C ARG A 35 -1.73 -23.45 -6.49
N ARG A 36 -0.47 -23.14 -6.78
CA ARG A 36 0.67 -23.83 -6.16
C ARG A 36 0.69 -23.67 -4.64
N ILE A 37 0.40 -22.45 -4.14
CA ILE A 37 0.33 -22.16 -2.70
C ILE A 37 -0.84 -22.91 -2.06
N ALA A 38 -2.01 -22.89 -2.71
CA ALA A 38 -3.20 -23.59 -2.25
C ALA A 38 -2.99 -25.10 -2.18
N LEU A 39 -2.33 -25.69 -3.19
CA LEU A 39 -2.02 -27.13 -3.24
C LEU A 39 -0.91 -27.55 -2.27
N ALA A 40 0.06 -26.67 -1.98
CA ALA A 40 1.12 -26.95 -1.02
C ALA A 40 0.58 -27.08 0.41
N GLY A 41 -0.69 -26.75 0.64
CA GLY A 41 -1.39 -26.85 1.91
C GLY A 41 -0.56 -26.17 3.00
N ARG A 42 -0.78 -24.91 3.29
CA ARG A 42 -0.14 -24.31 4.47
C ARG A 42 -0.56 -25.13 5.67
N GLN A 43 0.39 -25.86 6.24
CA GLN A 43 0.18 -26.45 7.55
C GLN A 43 -0.21 -25.29 8.47
N ASN A 44 -1.41 -25.38 9.04
CA ASN A 44 -1.97 -24.33 9.87
C ASN A 44 -1.30 -24.40 11.26
N TYR A 45 -0.06 -23.90 11.36
CA TYR A 45 0.69 -23.83 12.62
C TYR A 45 0.14 -22.79 13.60
N SER A 46 -0.98 -22.15 13.27
CA SER A 46 -1.54 -21.05 14.06
C SER A 46 -1.71 -21.41 15.55
N ALA A 47 -2.23 -22.59 15.86
CA ALA A 47 -2.42 -23.04 17.23
C ALA A 47 -1.09 -23.31 17.97
N VAL A 48 -0.07 -23.79 17.25
CA VAL A 48 1.27 -24.02 17.82
C VAL A 48 2.01 -22.71 18.02
N LEU A 49 1.91 -21.80 17.04
CA LEU A 49 2.52 -20.46 17.09
C LEU A 49 1.94 -19.62 18.22
N LEU A 50 0.63 -19.68 18.47
CA LEU A 50 -0.02 -18.94 19.57
C LEU A 50 0.59 -19.25 20.94
N LYS A 51 1.03 -20.49 21.17
CA LYS A 51 1.58 -20.97 22.43
C LYS A 51 3.11 -20.92 22.51
N SER A 52 3.77 -20.65 21.40
CA SER A 52 5.23 -20.68 21.34
C SER A 52 5.86 -19.41 21.93
N PRO A 53 6.78 -19.50 22.88
CA PRO A 53 7.53 -18.36 23.40
C PRO A 53 8.50 -17.77 22.37
N MET A 54 8.80 -18.50 21.30
CA MET A 54 9.68 -18.06 20.20
C MET A 54 9.04 -17.02 19.27
N VAL A 55 7.73 -16.89 19.31
CA VAL A 55 7.04 -15.88 18.49
C VAL A 55 7.31 -14.49 19.07
N PRO A 56 7.92 -13.57 18.30
CA PRO A 56 8.22 -12.24 18.80
C PRO A 56 6.93 -11.44 19.04
N PRO A 57 6.93 -10.55 20.04
CA PRO A 57 5.81 -9.63 20.23
C PRO A 57 5.70 -8.67 19.02
N VAL A 58 4.49 -8.18 18.79
CA VAL A 58 4.17 -7.23 17.72
C VAL A 58 3.57 -5.97 18.34
N SER A 59 4.01 -4.79 17.91
CA SER A 59 3.34 -3.53 18.20
C SER A 59 2.54 -3.09 16.97
N THR A 60 1.21 -3.17 17.05
CA THR A 60 0.33 -2.66 16.00
C THR A 60 0.11 -1.17 16.20
N ILE A 61 0.33 -0.37 15.16
CA ILE A 61 0.29 1.09 15.23
C ILE A 61 -1.01 1.61 14.62
N ALA A 62 -1.68 2.50 15.36
CA ALA A 62 -2.84 3.24 14.91
C ALA A 62 -2.58 4.74 15.02
N ILE A 63 -2.87 5.48 13.94
CA ILE A 63 -2.77 6.95 13.92
C ILE A 63 -4.14 7.48 13.52
N PRO A 64 -5.05 7.64 14.46
CA PRO A 64 -6.37 8.18 14.18
C PRO A 64 -6.27 9.68 13.86
N PRO A 65 -7.07 10.17 12.89
CA PRO A 65 -7.11 11.60 12.58
C PRO A 65 -7.84 12.42 13.65
N ASP A 66 -8.65 11.76 14.46
CA ASP A 66 -9.51 12.34 15.50
C ASP A 66 -9.90 11.30 16.56
N ALA A 67 -10.70 11.69 17.54
CA ALA A 67 -11.27 10.81 18.56
C ALA A 67 -12.68 10.31 18.18
N SER A 68 -12.94 10.08 16.90
CA SER A 68 -14.23 9.57 16.44
C SER A 68 -14.52 8.15 16.94
N ALA A 69 -15.80 7.82 17.02
CA ALA A 69 -16.23 6.46 17.36
C ALA A 69 -15.70 5.40 16.38
N GLU A 70 -15.39 5.78 15.12
CA GLU A 70 -14.77 4.89 14.14
C GLU A 70 -13.30 4.61 14.50
N ALA A 71 -12.55 5.64 14.92
CA ALA A 71 -11.17 5.49 15.35
C ALA A 71 -11.05 4.61 16.62
N VAL A 72 -11.92 4.81 17.58
CA VAL A 72 -11.99 3.99 18.79
C VAL A 72 -12.35 2.54 18.45
N ARG A 73 -13.34 2.31 17.60
CA ARG A 73 -13.67 0.95 17.11
C ARG A 73 -12.50 0.30 16.39
N PHE A 74 -11.73 1.04 15.63
CA PHE A 74 -10.54 0.50 14.98
C PHE A 74 -9.52 0.01 16.02
N ALA A 75 -9.21 0.81 17.03
CA ALA A 75 -8.30 0.42 18.11
C ALA A 75 -8.80 -0.84 18.85
N ARG A 76 -10.10 -0.95 19.14
CA ARG A 76 -10.69 -2.17 19.72
C ARG A 76 -10.51 -3.38 18.84
N ARG A 77 -10.75 -3.27 17.52
CA ARG A 77 -10.51 -4.37 16.57
C ARG A 77 -9.05 -4.84 16.56
N LEU A 78 -8.09 -3.94 16.77
CA LEU A 78 -6.68 -4.33 16.90
C LEU A 78 -6.40 -5.15 18.17
N LEU A 79 -7.14 -4.91 19.25
CA LEU A 79 -7.04 -5.69 20.49
C LEU A 79 -7.71 -7.06 20.38
N GLU A 80 -8.73 -7.18 19.53
CA GLU A 80 -9.47 -8.42 19.28
C GLU A 80 -8.72 -9.40 18.36
N LEU A 81 -7.57 -9.00 17.80
CA LEU A 81 -6.75 -9.88 16.99
C LEU A 81 -6.24 -11.07 17.82
N HIS A 82 -6.36 -12.27 17.26
CA HIS A 82 -5.93 -13.51 17.89
C HIS A 82 -4.41 -13.63 17.98
N PHE A 83 -3.80 -12.72 18.75
CA PHE A 83 -2.36 -12.71 18.97
C PHE A 83 -2.02 -12.18 20.36
N GLY A 84 -1.80 -13.08 21.30
CA GLY A 84 -1.65 -12.75 22.73
C GLY A 84 -0.45 -11.87 23.10
N ARG A 85 0.47 -11.62 22.17
CA ARG A 85 1.65 -10.76 22.36
C ARG A 85 1.56 -9.49 21.50
N ASN A 86 0.34 -9.02 21.23
CA ASN A 86 0.08 -7.76 20.54
C ASN A 86 0.01 -6.61 21.53
N GLU A 87 0.71 -5.53 21.24
CA GLU A 87 0.60 -4.22 21.86
C GLU A 87 -0.01 -3.26 20.84
N VAL A 88 -1.03 -2.51 21.21
CA VAL A 88 -1.64 -1.51 20.35
C VAL A 88 -1.10 -0.13 20.72
N VAL A 89 -0.37 0.50 19.82
CA VAL A 89 0.23 1.82 20.01
C VAL A 89 -0.59 2.83 19.21
N ILE A 90 -1.24 3.75 19.91
CA ILE A 90 -2.09 4.80 19.35
C ILE A 90 -1.35 6.13 19.46
N VAL A 91 -1.22 6.84 18.35
CA VAL A 91 -0.57 8.16 18.35
C VAL A 91 -1.59 9.24 18.05
N LEU A 92 -1.73 10.16 18.98
CA LEU A 92 -2.57 11.35 18.87
C LEU A 92 -1.69 12.54 18.44
N ASP A 93 -1.86 13.02 17.23
CA ASP A 93 -1.02 14.08 16.64
C ASP A 93 -1.61 15.48 16.88
N GLY A 94 -1.32 16.02 18.03
CA GLY A 94 -1.83 17.31 18.49
C GLY A 94 -3.30 17.25 18.94
N PRO A 95 -3.68 16.28 19.82
CA PRO A 95 -5.04 16.18 20.32
C PRO A 95 -5.41 17.36 21.18
N SER A 96 -6.70 17.68 21.24
CA SER A 96 -7.30 18.51 22.29
C SER A 96 -7.42 17.71 23.60
N GLU A 97 -7.60 18.41 24.72
CA GLU A 97 -7.82 17.75 26.02
C GLU A 97 -9.07 16.86 26.00
N SER A 98 -10.13 17.29 25.32
CA SER A 98 -11.36 16.50 25.16
C SER A 98 -11.13 15.22 24.36
N GLU A 99 -10.33 15.25 23.30
CA GLU A 99 -9.97 14.06 22.53
C GLU A 99 -9.13 13.09 23.37
N LEU A 100 -8.14 13.59 24.11
CA LEU A 100 -7.33 12.77 25.02
C LEU A 100 -8.21 12.13 26.10
N ALA A 101 -9.19 12.87 26.64
CA ALA A 101 -10.12 12.36 27.65
C ALA A 101 -10.98 11.21 27.10
N VAL A 102 -11.44 11.27 25.82
CA VAL A 102 -12.17 10.17 25.18
C VAL A 102 -11.33 8.89 25.21
N TRP A 103 -10.07 8.96 24.76
CA TRP A 103 -9.17 7.82 24.75
C TRP A 103 -8.84 7.30 26.16
N SER A 104 -8.63 8.23 27.13
CA SER A 104 -8.34 7.89 28.53
C SER A 104 -9.49 7.16 29.19
N ASN A 105 -10.72 7.61 28.97
CA ASN A 105 -11.92 6.98 29.52
C ASN A 105 -12.18 5.62 28.88
N GLU A 106 -11.99 5.52 27.57
CA GLU A 106 -12.25 4.30 26.80
C GLU A 106 -11.35 3.14 27.20
N PHE A 107 -10.06 3.40 27.40
CA PHE A 107 -9.05 2.38 27.68
C PHE A 107 -8.51 2.44 29.12
N HIS A 108 -9.12 3.22 30.00
CA HIS A 108 -8.68 3.40 31.40
C HIS A 108 -7.19 3.70 31.52
N LEU A 109 -6.73 4.72 30.78
CA LEU A 109 -5.33 5.05 30.66
C LEU A 109 -4.77 5.69 31.93
N CYS A 110 -3.53 5.34 32.26
CA CYS A 110 -2.75 5.98 33.31
C CYS A 110 -1.45 6.54 32.73
N PRO A 111 -0.90 7.64 33.25
CA PRO A 111 0.41 8.13 32.84
C PRO A 111 1.47 7.04 33.00
N SER A 112 2.32 6.90 32.00
CA SER A 112 3.39 5.89 31.95
C SER A 112 4.76 6.54 31.98
N ALA A 113 5.70 5.95 32.71
CA ALA A 113 7.11 6.32 32.69
C ALA A 113 7.90 5.67 31.53
N ARG A 114 7.21 5.15 30.51
CA ARG A 114 7.84 4.54 29.35
C ARG A 114 8.80 5.52 28.65
N ALA A 115 10.05 5.11 28.51
CA ALA A 115 11.04 5.89 27.79
C ALA A 115 10.75 5.92 26.29
N VAL A 116 10.71 7.11 25.73
CA VAL A 116 10.59 7.32 24.28
C VAL A 116 11.99 7.42 23.68
N SER A 117 12.33 6.51 22.79
CA SER A 117 13.61 6.55 22.06
C SER A 117 13.65 7.79 21.15
N GLN A 118 14.82 8.39 20.99
CA GLN A 118 15.04 9.52 20.07
C GLN A 118 15.79 9.11 18.79
N LYS A 119 15.66 7.82 18.38
CA LYS A 119 16.34 7.31 17.17
C LYS A 119 15.82 7.95 15.89
N LEU A 120 14.56 8.34 15.87
CA LEU A 120 13.93 9.04 14.75
C LEU A 120 13.52 10.45 15.17
N PRO A 121 13.70 11.47 14.30
CA PRO A 121 13.26 12.82 14.61
C PRO A 121 11.73 12.89 14.63
N THR A 122 11.18 13.49 15.68
CA THR A 122 9.74 13.71 15.85
C THR A 122 9.49 15.04 16.55
N ALA A 123 8.28 15.58 16.39
CA ALA A 123 7.79 16.67 17.25
C ALA A 123 7.71 16.18 18.70
N PRO A 124 7.79 17.10 19.69
CA PRO A 124 7.82 16.75 21.09
C PRO A 124 6.64 15.84 21.51
N VAL A 125 6.95 14.80 22.27
CA VAL A 125 5.97 13.95 22.95
C VAL A 125 5.63 14.60 24.28
N ARG A 126 4.36 14.92 24.51
CA ARG A 126 3.87 15.57 25.73
C ARG A 126 3.64 14.56 26.85
N GLY A 127 3.18 13.35 26.49
CA GLY A 127 2.93 12.28 27.44
C GLY A 127 2.75 10.93 26.79
N VAL A 128 3.01 9.88 27.56
CA VAL A 128 2.72 8.50 27.20
C VAL A 128 1.79 7.93 28.27
N TYR A 129 0.75 7.26 27.83
CA TYR A 129 -0.27 6.69 28.70
C TYR A 129 -0.41 5.20 28.38
N GLU A 130 -0.63 4.38 29.39
CA GLU A 130 -0.83 2.93 29.23
C GLU A 130 -2.13 2.50 29.91
N SER A 131 -2.78 1.51 29.29
CA SER A 131 -3.93 0.85 29.92
C SER A 131 -3.48 -0.01 31.09
N ARG A 132 -4.36 -0.19 32.10
CA ARG A 132 -4.15 -1.16 33.18
C ARG A 132 -4.35 -2.58 32.64
N ASP A 133 -3.54 -3.53 33.15
CA ASP A 133 -3.65 -4.96 32.79
C ASP A 133 -5.11 -5.46 32.79
N PRO A 134 -5.48 -6.38 31.89
CA PRO A 134 -4.64 -7.15 30.96
C PRO A 134 -4.49 -6.55 29.54
N ILE A 135 -5.13 -5.41 29.26
CA ILE A 135 -5.20 -4.85 27.90
C ILE A 135 -3.97 -3.97 27.65
N ARG A 136 -3.17 -4.32 26.65
CA ARG A 136 -1.95 -3.56 26.29
C ARG A 136 -2.25 -2.50 25.24
N VAL A 137 -2.69 -1.34 25.70
CA VAL A 137 -2.83 -0.13 24.88
C VAL A 137 -1.82 0.90 25.36
N VAL A 138 -1.11 1.49 24.42
CA VAL A 138 -0.20 2.61 24.66
C VAL A 138 -0.69 3.79 23.84
N VAL A 139 -0.99 4.91 24.49
CA VAL A 139 -1.39 6.14 23.83
C VAL A 139 -0.28 7.18 23.96
N ILE A 140 0.11 7.76 22.85
CA ILE A 140 1.14 8.79 22.76
C ILE A 140 0.45 10.10 22.44
N ASP A 141 0.55 11.06 23.36
CA ASP A 141 0.15 12.44 23.15
C ASP A 141 1.36 13.25 22.70
N LYS A 142 1.31 13.84 21.52
CA LYS A 142 2.42 14.62 20.96
C LYS A 142 1.95 15.92 20.31
N GLU A 143 2.86 16.86 20.17
CA GLU A 143 2.62 18.05 19.37
C GLU A 143 2.40 17.70 17.90
N ARG A 144 1.59 18.50 17.20
CA ARG A 144 1.24 18.26 15.81
C ARG A 144 2.47 18.30 14.91
N GLY A 145 2.73 17.18 14.22
CA GLY A 145 3.86 17.02 13.30
C GLY A 145 3.47 16.36 11.97
N GLY A 146 2.25 15.90 11.88
CA GLY A 146 1.71 15.22 10.69
C GLY A 146 1.89 13.69 10.70
N PRO A 147 1.29 12.98 9.74
CA PRO A 147 1.20 11.53 9.75
C PRO A 147 2.55 10.80 9.79
N ALA A 148 3.54 11.27 9.03
CA ALA A 148 4.87 10.65 9.01
C ALA A 148 5.61 10.81 10.33
N ASP A 149 5.47 11.96 10.97
CA ASP A 149 6.02 12.25 12.28
C ASP A 149 5.35 11.40 13.37
N ALA A 150 4.02 11.25 13.30
CA ALA A 150 3.28 10.38 14.21
C ALA A 150 3.72 8.89 14.07
N TRP A 151 3.96 8.40 12.86
CA TRP A 151 4.56 7.08 12.64
C TRP A 151 5.92 6.94 13.34
N ASN A 152 6.79 7.93 13.19
CA ASN A 152 8.11 7.92 13.81
C ASN A 152 8.02 7.95 15.34
N ALA A 153 7.09 8.71 15.91
CA ALA A 153 6.84 8.72 17.36
C ALA A 153 6.39 7.32 17.85
N ALA A 154 5.50 6.65 17.12
CA ALA A 154 5.13 5.27 17.43
C ALA A 154 6.34 4.32 17.41
N VAL A 155 7.16 4.36 16.34
CA VAL A 155 8.37 3.53 16.20
C VAL A 155 9.37 3.79 17.35
N ASN A 156 9.52 5.04 17.77
CA ASN A 156 10.37 5.41 18.92
C ASN A 156 9.85 4.85 20.23
N THR A 157 8.53 4.71 20.40
CA THR A 157 7.88 4.27 21.65
C THR A 157 7.66 2.76 21.70
N CYS A 158 7.50 2.09 20.54
CA CYS A 158 7.32 0.64 20.46
C CYS A 158 8.49 -0.11 21.11
N THR A 159 8.17 -1.15 21.89
CA THR A 159 9.16 -2.04 22.50
C THR A 159 9.34 -3.34 21.71
N SER A 160 8.35 -3.73 20.92
CA SER A 160 8.38 -4.95 20.14
C SER A 160 9.36 -4.88 18.97
N PRO A 161 10.03 -6.00 18.64
CA PRO A 161 10.96 -6.09 17.49
C PRO A 161 10.25 -6.03 16.14
N VAL A 162 8.94 -6.32 16.13
CA VAL A 162 8.11 -6.30 14.91
C VAL A 162 7.01 -5.26 15.07
N ILE A 163 6.80 -4.48 14.03
CA ILE A 163 5.77 -3.44 13.96
C ILE A 163 4.72 -3.85 12.95
N GLY A 164 3.45 -3.72 13.31
CA GLY A 164 2.30 -3.93 12.44
C GLY A 164 1.75 -2.60 11.91
N LEU A 165 1.70 -2.45 10.60
CA LEU A 165 1.10 -1.33 9.88
C LEU A 165 -0.23 -1.83 9.29
N LEU A 166 -1.35 -1.41 9.88
CA LEU A 166 -2.69 -1.82 9.45
C LEU A 166 -3.49 -0.60 9.01
N ASP A 167 -4.15 -0.68 7.86
CA ASP A 167 -4.97 0.42 7.34
C ASP A 167 -6.31 0.50 8.10
N PRO A 168 -6.63 1.62 8.77
CA PRO A 168 -7.91 1.78 9.49
C PRO A 168 -9.16 1.57 8.62
N ALA A 169 -9.05 1.84 7.31
CA ALA A 169 -10.14 1.66 6.36
C ALA A 169 -10.39 0.19 5.97
N SER A 170 -9.54 -0.74 6.43
CA SER A 170 -9.65 -2.17 6.12
C SER A 170 -10.24 -2.96 7.29
N GLU A 171 -10.92 -4.05 6.95
CA GLU A 171 -11.32 -5.09 7.90
C GLU A 171 -10.27 -6.20 7.89
N PHE A 172 -9.95 -6.76 9.05
CA PHE A 172 -8.90 -7.77 9.19
C PHE A 172 -9.48 -9.09 9.65
N GLN A 173 -8.87 -10.18 9.18
CA GLN A 173 -9.14 -11.49 9.77
C GLN A 173 -8.51 -11.54 11.17
N PRO A 174 -9.19 -12.18 12.16
CA PRO A 174 -8.70 -12.21 13.54
C PRO A 174 -7.29 -12.81 13.68
N ASP A 175 -6.90 -13.74 12.81
CA ASP A 175 -5.62 -14.43 12.79
C ASP A 175 -4.55 -13.77 11.90
N ILE A 176 -4.79 -12.53 11.42
CA ILE A 176 -3.91 -11.83 10.49
C ILE A 176 -2.45 -11.76 10.96
N LEU A 177 -2.22 -11.43 12.23
CA LEU A 177 -0.86 -11.32 12.77
C LEU A 177 -0.13 -12.66 12.74
N LEU A 178 -0.83 -13.77 13.01
CA LEU A 178 -0.26 -15.12 12.94
C LEU A 178 0.14 -15.49 11.52
N ARG A 179 -0.71 -15.19 10.54
CA ARG A 179 -0.42 -15.46 9.13
C ARG A 179 0.74 -14.64 8.60
N LEU A 180 0.89 -13.40 9.07
CA LEU A 180 1.97 -12.52 8.65
C LEU A 180 3.29 -12.80 9.40
N ILE A 181 3.24 -13.22 10.66
CA ILE A 181 4.46 -13.50 11.44
C ILE A 181 5.10 -14.84 11.03
N GLN A 182 4.32 -15.82 10.62
CA GLN A 182 4.83 -17.15 10.24
C GLN A 182 5.95 -17.09 9.20
N PRO A 183 5.82 -16.40 8.05
CA PRO A 183 6.91 -16.29 7.08
C PRO A 183 8.15 -15.56 7.62
N MET A 184 7.98 -14.68 8.63
CA MET A 184 9.12 -14.03 9.28
C MET A 184 9.90 -14.99 10.15
N LEU A 185 9.26 -16.03 10.71
CA LEU A 185 9.91 -17.04 11.53
C LEU A 185 10.65 -18.07 10.68
N GLU A 186 10.10 -18.44 9.51
CA GLU A 186 10.70 -19.40 8.58
C GLU A 186 12.08 -18.97 8.06
N ALA A 187 12.31 -17.67 7.92
CA ALA A 187 13.59 -17.10 7.50
C ALA A 187 13.90 -15.84 8.32
N ALA A 188 14.08 -16.07 9.64
CA ALA A 188 14.15 -15.00 10.63
C ALA A 188 15.26 -13.99 10.33
N ASP A 189 16.45 -14.41 9.89
CA ASP A 189 17.59 -13.52 9.67
C ASP A 189 17.49 -12.70 8.38
N GLU A 190 16.75 -13.19 7.38
CA GLU A 190 16.64 -12.55 6.07
C GLU A 190 15.36 -11.73 5.90
N THR A 191 14.28 -12.09 6.61
CA THR A 191 12.98 -11.46 6.38
C THR A 191 12.87 -10.10 7.09
N ILE A 192 12.82 -9.04 6.30
CA ILE A 192 12.71 -7.65 6.79
C ILE A 192 11.25 -7.26 7.00
N ALA A 193 10.37 -7.66 6.07
CA ALA A 193 8.95 -7.32 6.12
C ALA A 193 8.10 -8.39 5.44
N VAL A 194 6.82 -8.42 5.81
CA VAL A 194 5.80 -9.28 5.20
C VAL A 194 4.57 -8.44 4.91
N CYS A 195 4.10 -8.47 3.67
CA CYS A 195 2.89 -7.80 3.22
C CYS A 195 1.75 -8.81 3.07
N GLY A 196 0.60 -8.52 3.62
CA GLY A 196 -0.60 -9.33 3.48
C GLY A 196 -1.38 -9.04 2.19
N GLY A 197 -2.02 -10.06 1.65
CA GLY A 197 -2.97 -9.93 0.56
C GLY A 197 -4.20 -9.13 0.98
N VAL A 198 -4.72 -8.35 0.03
CA VAL A 198 -5.92 -7.52 0.21
C VAL A 198 -7.01 -8.00 -0.74
N SER A 199 -8.17 -8.27 -0.21
CA SER A 199 -9.39 -8.48 -1.00
C SER A 199 -10.24 -7.21 -0.95
N ALA A 200 -10.86 -6.86 -2.07
CA ALA A 200 -11.88 -5.82 -2.13
C ALA A 200 -13.20 -6.51 -2.50
N PRO A 201 -14.08 -6.81 -1.52
CA PRO A 201 -15.34 -7.47 -1.81
C PRO A 201 -16.20 -6.59 -2.71
N PRO A 202 -16.87 -7.15 -3.73
CA PRO A 202 -17.73 -6.38 -4.61
C PRO A 202 -18.93 -5.85 -3.83
N GLY A 203 -19.09 -4.54 -3.83
CA GLY A 203 -20.29 -3.89 -3.26
C GLY A 203 -21.44 -3.83 -4.27
N ALA A 204 -22.59 -3.33 -3.81
CA ALA A 204 -23.81 -3.22 -4.62
C ALA A 204 -23.67 -2.18 -5.75
N SER A 205 -22.92 -1.09 -5.53
CA SER A 205 -22.79 0.00 -6.49
C SER A 205 -21.80 -0.35 -7.62
N LEU A 206 -21.96 0.28 -8.80
CA LEU A 206 -21.00 0.15 -9.89
C LEU A 206 -19.61 0.67 -9.50
N ALA A 207 -19.53 1.74 -8.70
CA ALA A 207 -18.27 2.27 -8.19
C ALA A 207 -17.52 1.23 -7.34
N ALA A 208 -18.23 0.51 -6.48
CA ALA A 208 -17.67 -0.55 -5.67
C ALA A 208 -17.17 -1.72 -6.54
N ARG A 209 -17.93 -2.12 -7.56
CA ARG A 209 -17.53 -3.20 -8.48
C ARG A 209 -16.30 -2.80 -9.31
N PHE A 210 -16.20 -1.57 -9.78
CA PHE A 210 -15.03 -1.07 -10.51
C PHE A 210 -13.79 -1.03 -9.62
N GLY A 211 -13.92 -0.54 -8.38
CA GLY A 211 -12.84 -0.57 -7.40
C GLY A 211 -12.38 -1.99 -7.06
N ALA A 212 -13.33 -2.93 -6.91
CA ALA A 212 -13.02 -4.34 -6.66
C ALA A 212 -12.29 -5.00 -7.84
N LEU A 213 -12.73 -4.76 -9.08
CA LEU A 213 -12.05 -5.26 -10.30
C LEU A 213 -10.62 -4.70 -10.42
N GLU A 214 -10.44 -3.41 -10.17
CA GLU A 214 -9.12 -2.79 -10.20
C GLU A 214 -8.19 -3.39 -9.13
N SER A 215 -8.70 -3.56 -7.90
CA SER A 215 -7.97 -4.18 -6.81
C SER A 215 -7.60 -5.64 -7.14
N LEU A 216 -8.54 -6.42 -7.66
CA LEU A 216 -8.33 -7.81 -8.05
C LEU A 216 -7.24 -7.94 -9.12
N ARG A 217 -7.30 -7.14 -10.20
CA ARG A 217 -6.26 -7.14 -11.23
C ARG A 217 -4.89 -6.77 -10.67
N ALA A 218 -4.85 -5.73 -9.84
CA ALA A 218 -3.61 -5.30 -9.20
C ALA A 218 -3.02 -6.38 -8.30
N TRP A 219 -3.85 -7.04 -7.51
CA TRP A 219 -3.45 -8.12 -6.63
C TRP A 219 -2.91 -9.33 -7.42
N MET A 220 -3.58 -9.75 -8.50
CA MET A 220 -3.11 -10.86 -9.32
C MET A 220 -1.84 -10.53 -10.12
N THR A 221 -1.78 -9.36 -10.76
CA THR A 221 -0.66 -9.02 -11.66
C THR A 221 0.60 -8.58 -10.94
N ARG A 222 0.47 -7.94 -9.78
CA ARG A 222 1.61 -7.36 -9.03
C ARG A 222 1.89 -8.06 -7.72
N GLY A 223 0.87 -8.57 -7.02
CA GLY A 223 1.00 -9.32 -5.79
C GLY A 223 1.33 -10.78 -6.06
N ALA A 224 0.31 -11.55 -6.44
CA ALA A 224 0.42 -12.99 -6.61
C ALA A 224 1.48 -13.38 -7.65
N ALA A 225 1.52 -12.74 -8.82
CA ALA A 225 2.48 -13.04 -9.88
C ALA A 225 3.95 -12.86 -9.49
N PHE A 226 4.24 -12.09 -8.45
CA PHE A 226 5.60 -11.83 -7.97
C PHE A 226 5.85 -12.30 -6.53
N ALA A 227 4.92 -13.03 -5.92
CA ALA A 227 5.07 -13.56 -4.57
C ALA A 227 6.30 -14.48 -4.41
N ASP A 228 6.69 -15.17 -5.49
CA ASP A 228 7.87 -16.04 -5.53
C ASP A 228 9.22 -15.29 -5.53
N ARG A 229 9.23 -13.98 -5.76
CA ARG A 229 10.48 -13.20 -5.88
C ARG A 229 11.03 -12.68 -4.56
N ASN A 230 10.30 -12.82 -3.46
CA ASN A 230 10.69 -12.36 -2.12
C ASN A 230 11.07 -10.86 -2.05
N ARG A 231 10.63 -10.05 -3.01
CA ARG A 231 10.93 -8.62 -3.15
C ARG A 231 9.66 -7.85 -3.54
N THR A 232 8.70 -7.84 -2.64
CA THR A 232 7.40 -7.22 -2.89
C THR A 232 7.33 -5.78 -2.40
N LEU A 233 6.29 -5.08 -2.86
CA LEU A 233 5.90 -3.76 -2.39
C LEU A 233 4.50 -3.85 -1.79
N PRO A 234 4.18 -3.03 -0.77
CA PRO A 234 2.85 -3.01 -0.19
C PRO A 234 1.81 -2.51 -1.19
N PHE A 235 0.59 -3.01 -1.04
CA PHE A 235 -0.57 -2.51 -1.74
C PHE A 235 -1.36 -1.55 -0.83
N PRO A 236 -2.11 -0.59 -1.39
CA PRO A 236 -3.06 0.19 -0.60
C PRO A 236 -4.03 -0.73 0.14
N GLY A 237 -4.23 -0.49 1.43
CA GLY A 237 -5.08 -1.32 2.29
C GLY A 237 -4.46 -2.62 2.79
N SER A 238 -3.21 -2.96 2.42
CA SER A 238 -2.53 -4.15 2.93
C SER A 238 -2.12 -3.96 4.39
N ALA A 239 -2.24 -5.04 5.16
CA ALA A 239 -1.56 -5.15 6.43
C ALA A 239 -0.09 -5.53 6.19
N VAL A 240 0.79 -4.93 6.95
CA VAL A 240 2.23 -5.14 6.83
C VAL A 240 2.82 -5.41 8.21
N LEU A 241 3.67 -6.43 8.33
CA LEU A 241 4.60 -6.55 9.44
C LEU A 241 6.00 -6.20 8.97
N VAL A 242 6.71 -5.39 9.75
CA VAL A 242 8.07 -4.96 9.42
C VAL A 242 8.96 -4.97 10.67
N ARG A 243 10.23 -5.31 10.52
CA ARG A 243 11.19 -5.23 11.62
C ARG A 243 11.43 -3.78 12.02
N ARG A 244 11.25 -3.49 13.31
CA ARG A 244 11.43 -2.14 13.87
C ARG A 244 12.83 -1.58 13.56
N ASP A 245 13.88 -2.37 13.75
CA ASP A 245 15.24 -1.91 13.51
C ASP A 245 15.50 -1.57 12.04
N SER A 246 14.88 -2.29 11.10
CA SER A 246 14.97 -1.97 9.68
C SER A 246 14.29 -0.64 9.36
N VAL A 247 13.16 -0.33 10.00
CA VAL A 247 12.49 0.98 9.87
C VAL A 247 13.37 2.09 10.43
N VAL A 248 14.00 1.88 11.58
CA VAL A 248 14.92 2.85 12.18
C VAL A 248 16.13 3.08 11.28
N GLN A 249 16.76 2.02 10.76
CA GLN A 249 17.89 2.12 9.82
C GLN A 249 17.50 2.82 8.53
N ALA A 250 16.27 2.66 8.07
CA ALA A 250 15.71 3.40 6.93
C ALA A 250 15.46 4.88 7.21
N GLY A 251 15.70 5.38 8.42
CA GLY A 251 15.41 6.76 8.81
C GLY A 251 13.94 7.04 9.06
N GLY A 252 13.18 6.01 9.42
CA GLY A 252 11.75 6.11 9.75
C GLY A 252 10.83 6.28 8.54
N VAL A 253 9.61 6.72 8.78
CA VAL A 253 8.60 7.04 7.76
C VAL A 253 8.72 8.53 7.42
N THR A 254 8.81 8.87 6.13
CA THR A 254 8.90 10.26 5.66
C THR A 254 7.78 10.62 4.68
N GLY A 255 7.14 9.60 4.12
CA GLY A 255 6.03 9.72 3.18
C GLY A 255 5.00 8.62 3.43
N GLY A 256 4.64 7.90 2.39
CA GLY A 256 3.74 6.75 2.49
C GLY A 256 4.47 5.40 2.62
N PRO A 257 3.70 4.30 2.75
CA PRO A 257 4.25 2.94 2.80
C PRO A 257 5.15 2.59 1.60
N LEU A 258 4.78 3.03 0.41
CA LEU A 258 5.57 2.80 -0.81
C LEU A 258 6.99 3.36 -0.68
N GLU A 259 7.15 4.58 -0.17
CA GLU A 259 8.45 5.21 0.01
C GLU A 259 9.29 4.48 1.05
N LEU A 260 8.71 4.09 2.18
CA LEU A 260 9.39 3.30 3.21
C LEU A 260 9.94 2.01 2.60
N PHE A 261 9.13 1.27 1.85
CA PHE A 261 9.54 0.00 1.25
C PHE A 261 10.64 0.17 0.19
N LEU A 262 10.59 1.23 -0.62
CA LEU A 262 11.68 1.54 -1.55
C LEU A 262 13.00 1.78 -0.80
N ARG A 263 12.97 2.47 0.34
CA ARG A 263 14.16 2.67 1.18
C ARG A 263 14.64 1.38 1.83
N LEU A 264 13.73 0.54 2.33
CA LEU A 264 14.09 -0.78 2.87
C LEU A 264 14.78 -1.64 1.82
N HIS A 265 14.26 -1.68 0.58
CA HIS A 265 14.93 -2.37 -0.53
C HIS A 265 16.31 -1.77 -0.86
N GLY A 266 16.40 -0.44 -0.89
CA GLY A 266 17.67 0.25 -1.16
C GLY A 266 18.75 -0.07 -0.14
N LEU A 267 18.43 0.00 1.14
CA LEU A 267 19.35 -0.33 2.24
C LEU A 267 19.74 -1.80 2.23
N ALA A 268 18.80 -2.69 2.05
CA ALA A 268 19.07 -4.12 2.02
C ALA A 268 19.97 -4.50 0.84
N LEU A 269 19.76 -3.90 -0.35
CA LEU A 269 20.62 -4.10 -1.50
C LEU A 269 22.02 -3.50 -1.28
N ALA A 270 22.12 -2.34 -0.64
CA ALA A 270 23.40 -1.71 -0.33
C ALA A 270 24.22 -2.51 0.70
N SER A 271 23.57 -3.23 1.60
CA SER A 271 24.24 -4.09 2.59
C SER A 271 24.88 -5.33 1.98
N GLY A 272 24.52 -5.72 0.76
CA GLY A 272 24.97 -6.93 0.09
C GLY A 272 24.52 -8.25 0.73
N LYS A 273 23.76 -8.20 1.82
CA LYS A 273 23.25 -9.39 2.52
C LYS A 273 21.96 -9.91 1.86
N PRO A 274 21.71 -11.23 1.90
CA PRO A 274 20.44 -11.76 1.48
C PRO A 274 19.31 -11.18 2.33
N TYR A 275 18.23 -10.78 1.67
CA TYR A 275 17.04 -10.24 2.33
C TYR A 275 15.76 -10.66 1.63
N ARG A 276 14.66 -10.64 2.38
CA ARG A 276 13.34 -10.98 1.88
C ARG A 276 12.32 -9.94 2.34
N ILE A 277 11.51 -9.50 1.41
CA ILE A 277 10.25 -8.80 1.67
C ILE A 277 9.17 -9.67 1.03
N LEU A 278 8.42 -10.37 1.85
CA LEU A 278 7.52 -11.42 1.44
C LEU A 278 6.11 -10.89 1.18
N PHE A 279 5.37 -11.60 0.37
CA PHE A 279 3.95 -11.36 0.14
C PHE A 279 3.17 -12.63 0.49
N VAL A 280 2.22 -12.48 1.42
CA VAL A 280 1.24 -13.51 1.74
C VAL A 280 0.06 -13.32 0.79
N PRO A 281 -0.10 -14.18 -0.22
CA PRO A 281 -1.09 -13.95 -1.27
C PRO A 281 -2.53 -14.20 -0.80
N GLU A 282 -2.72 -14.98 0.26
CA GLU A 282 -4.05 -15.16 0.85
C GLU A 282 -4.58 -13.81 1.34
N PRO A 283 -5.85 -13.46 1.04
CA PRO A 283 -6.44 -12.23 1.52
C PRO A 283 -6.61 -12.29 3.05
N VAL A 284 -5.77 -11.57 3.75
CA VAL A 284 -5.80 -11.42 5.22
C VAL A 284 -6.49 -10.14 5.66
N SER A 285 -6.77 -9.25 4.70
CA SER A 285 -7.50 -8.01 4.92
C SER A 285 -8.51 -7.76 3.81
N HIS A 286 -9.61 -7.09 4.16
CA HIS A 286 -10.66 -6.67 3.24
C HIS A 286 -10.67 -5.14 3.19
N SER A 287 -10.28 -4.58 2.05
CA SER A 287 -10.34 -3.13 1.83
C SER A 287 -11.78 -2.69 1.65
N ARG A 288 -12.15 -1.57 2.27
CA ARG A 288 -13.45 -0.95 2.05
C ARG A 288 -13.56 -0.47 0.61
N THR A 289 -14.60 -0.95 -0.08
CA THR A 289 -14.88 -0.53 -1.46
C THR A 289 -15.61 0.80 -1.46
N PRO A 290 -15.25 1.73 -2.38
CA PRO A 290 -15.92 3.02 -2.48
C PRO A 290 -17.39 2.83 -2.88
N ALA A 291 -18.31 3.38 -2.11
CA ALA A 291 -19.74 3.28 -2.39
C ALA A 291 -20.18 4.21 -3.52
N THR A 292 -19.51 5.34 -3.67
CA THR A 292 -19.86 6.41 -4.61
C THR A 292 -18.74 6.66 -5.62
N ARG A 293 -19.11 7.30 -6.77
CA ARG A 293 -18.14 7.77 -7.76
C ARG A 293 -17.18 8.83 -7.18
N ALA A 294 -17.65 9.64 -6.25
CA ALA A 294 -16.85 10.66 -5.60
C ALA A 294 -15.75 10.04 -4.72
N GLU A 295 -16.10 9.07 -3.92
CA GLU A 295 -15.14 8.30 -3.10
C GLU A 295 -14.11 7.57 -3.98
N LEU A 296 -14.57 6.90 -5.05
CA LEU A 296 -13.69 6.21 -6.00
C LEU A 296 -12.69 7.19 -6.64
N ARG A 297 -13.16 8.38 -7.03
CA ARG A 297 -12.30 9.45 -7.57
C ARG A 297 -11.27 9.92 -6.53
N GLN A 298 -11.66 10.08 -5.27
CA GLN A 298 -10.76 10.49 -4.20
C GLN A 298 -9.69 9.43 -3.95
N LEU A 299 -10.08 8.16 -3.90
CA LEU A 299 -9.16 7.02 -3.75
C LEU A 299 -8.12 6.99 -4.87
N VAL A 300 -8.56 7.02 -6.13
CA VAL A 300 -7.66 7.03 -7.30
C VAL A 300 -6.70 8.22 -7.27
N LYS A 301 -7.16 9.41 -6.89
CA LYS A 301 -6.30 10.59 -6.78
C LYS A 301 -5.33 10.52 -5.61
N ARG A 302 -5.73 9.94 -4.47
CA ARG A 302 -4.86 9.73 -3.31
C ARG A 302 -3.69 8.81 -3.66
N ASP A 303 -4.00 7.64 -4.23
CA ASP A 303 -2.99 6.68 -4.66
C ASP A 303 -2.05 7.27 -5.72
N GLN A 304 -2.60 8.03 -6.65
CA GLN A 304 -1.81 8.68 -7.69
C GLN A 304 -0.84 9.71 -7.13
N ARG A 305 -1.26 10.49 -6.12
CA ARG A 305 -0.38 11.47 -5.44
C ARG A 305 0.75 10.79 -4.68
N GLU A 306 0.50 9.65 -4.02
CA GLU A 306 1.53 8.88 -3.34
C GLU A 306 2.61 8.41 -4.33
N ILE A 307 2.19 7.85 -5.47
CA ILE A 307 3.11 7.41 -6.52
C ILE A 307 3.88 8.61 -7.11
N ALA A 308 3.22 9.73 -7.35
CA ALA A 308 3.86 10.94 -7.85
C ALA A 308 4.89 11.48 -6.86
N ARG A 309 4.59 11.52 -5.55
CA ARG A 309 5.56 11.90 -4.52
C ARG A 309 6.77 10.99 -4.53
N ALA A 310 6.56 9.67 -4.52
CA ALA A 310 7.65 8.71 -4.56
C ALA A 310 8.52 8.89 -5.81
N PHE A 311 7.90 9.15 -6.97
CA PHE A 311 8.61 9.38 -8.22
C PHE A 311 9.45 10.66 -8.20
N PHE A 312 8.88 11.81 -7.82
CA PHE A 312 9.57 13.10 -7.89
C PHE A 312 10.62 13.29 -6.79
N HIS A 313 10.46 12.65 -5.62
CA HIS A 313 11.32 12.96 -4.47
C HIS A 313 12.33 11.87 -4.11
N ARG A 314 12.13 10.61 -4.54
CA ARG A 314 12.87 9.50 -3.92
C ARG A 314 13.29 8.35 -4.84
N VAL A 315 13.20 8.50 -6.16
CA VAL A 315 13.57 7.42 -7.11
C VAL A 315 15.02 6.95 -6.94
N SER A 316 15.92 7.84 -6.58
CA SER A 316 17.35 7.55 -6.45
C SER A 316 17.72 6.69 -5.24
N ILE A 317 16.84 6.61 -4.22
CA ILE A 317 17.17 5.97 -2.92
C ILE A 317 17.35 4.46 -3.05
N ALA A 318 16.54 3.80 -3.90
CA ALA A 318 16.57 2.35 -4.07
C ALA A 318 17.47 1.88 -5.23
N GLY A 319 18.32 2.77 -5.77
CA GLY A 319 19.24 2.44 -6.86
C GLY A 319 18.54 1.82 -8.08
N PRO A 320 19.17 0.83 -8.76
CA PRO A 320 18.61 0.21 -9.97
C PRO A 320 17.28 -0.49 -9.74
N PHE A 321 17.04 -1.04 -8.54
CA PHE A 321 15.76 -1.67 -8.19
C PHE A 321 14.63 -0.63 -8.14
N GLY A 322 14.88 0.51 -7.46
CA GLY A 322 13.91 1.60 -7.38
C GLY A 322 13.55 2.15 -8.76
N TRP A 323 14.54 2.37 -9.61
CA TRP A 323 14.32 2.79 -11.00
C TRP A 323 13.47 1.79 -11.79
N LYS A 324 13.71 0.48 -11.63
CA LYS A 324 12.94 -0.56 -12.32
C LYS A 324 11.47 -0.57 -11.89
N VAL A 325 11.22 -0.44 -10.59
CA VAL A 325 9.89 -0.36 -10.01
C VAL A 325 9.18 0.92 -10.43
N MET A 326 9.85 2.07 -10.25
CA MET A 326 9.26 3.37 -10.56
C MET A 326 8.99 3.55 -12.05
N ARG A 327 9.82 3.00 -12.94
CA ARG A 327 9.55 2.98 -14.38
C ARG A 327 8.27 2.22 -14.71
N GLY A 328 8.05 1.06 -14.06
CA GLY A 328 6.81 0.30 -14.23
C GLY A 328 5.57 1.04 -13.72
N LEU A 329 5.67 1.65 -12.54
CA LEU A 329 4.60 2.47 -11.97
C LEU A 329 4.35 3.74 -12.80
N PHE A 330 5.40 4.42 -13.25
CA PHE A 330 5.29 5.60 -14.11
C PHE A 330 4.60 5.23 -15.42
N TYR A 331 5.02 4.15 -16.07
CA TYR A 331 4.36 3.69 -17.28
C TYR A 331 2.87 3.42 -17.03
N SER A 332 2.52 2.60 -16.04
CA SER A 332 1.14 2.15 -15.82
C SER A 332 0.21 3.24 -15.26
N ARG A 333 0.75 4.19 -14.47
CA ARG A 333 -0.04 5.19 -13.76
C ARG A 333 0.06 6.62 -14.33
N ALA A 334 1.10 6.91 -15.11
CA ALA A 334 1.25 8.21 -15.75
C ALA A 334 1.22 8.08 -17.28
N LEU A 335 2.17 7.37 -17.89
CA LEU A 335 2.34 7.37 -19.35
C LEU A 335 1.16 6.73 -20.07
N ARG A 336 0.69 5.56 -19.64
CA ARG A 336 -0.43 4.84 -20.27
C ARG A 336 -1.72 5.64 -20.33
N PRO A 337 -2.20 6.30 -19.25
CA PRO A 337 -3.39 7.17 -19.30
C PRO A 337 -3.26 8.31 -20.33
N TRP A 338 -2.07 8.91 -20.44
CA TRP A 338 -1.81 9.94 -21.45
C TRP A 338 -1.84 9.36 -22.85
N LEU A 339 -1.15 8.25 -23.09
CA LEU A 339 -1.13 7.60 -24.41
C LEU A 339 -2.52 7.19 -24.87
N GLU A 340 -3.33 6.55 -24.01
CA GLU A 340 -4.71 6.19 -24.33
C GLU A 340 -5.56 7.43 -24.64
N THR A 341 -5.45 8.49 -23.84
CA THR A 341 -6.23 9.72 -24.03
C THR A 341 -5.85 10.43 -25.33
N ILE A 342 -4.55 10.57 -25.61
CA ILE A 342 -4.04 11.18 -26.83
C ILE A 342 -4.46 10.33 -28.07
N ALA A 343 -4.35 9.00 -27.99
CA ALA A 343 -4.76 8.13 -29.08
C ALA A 343 -6.25 8.26 -29.42
N TYR A 344 -7.12 8.34 -28.39
CA TYR A 344 -8.55 8.55 -28.61
C TYR A 344 -8.84 9.92 -29.25
N LEU A 345 -8.14 10.97 -28.82
CA LEU A 345 -8.30 12.31 -29.42
C LEU A 345 -7.81 12.35 -30.88
N LEU A 346 -6.64 11.77 -31.16
CA LEU A 346 -6.09 11.68 -32.52
C LEU A 346 -6.98 10.84 -33.43
N ALA A 347 -7.50 9.71 -32.93
CA ALA A 347 -8.41 8.85 -33.69
C ALA A 347 -9.73 9.55 -33.99
N ALA A 348 -10.33 10.27 -33.01
CA ALA A 348 -11.58 10.97 -33.19
C ALA A 348 -11.42 12.18 -34.17
N THR A 349 -10.39 13.00 -33.99
CA THR A 349 -10.11 14.14 -34.87
C THR A 349 -9.69 13.69 -36.26
N GLY A 350 -8.82 12.68 -36.35
CA GLY A 350 -8.35 12.11 -37.62
C GLY A 350 -9.48 11.48 -38.43
N LEU A 351 -10.43 10.77 -37.78
CA LEU A 351 -11.61 10.23 -38.43
C LEU A 351 -12.51 11.36 -38.98
N ALA A 352 -12.72 12.41 -38.17
CA ALA A 352 -13.53 13.57 -38.61
C ALA A 352 -12.91 14.34 -39.79
N MET A 353 -11.57 14.34 -39.87
CA MET A 353 -10.81 14.99 -40.95
C MET A 353 -10.53 14.06 -42.14
N GLY A 354 -10.92 12.78 -42.07
CA GLY A 354 -10.64 11.79 -43.11
C GLY A 354 -9.18 11.31 -43.18
N SER A 355 -8.33 11.69 -42.20
CA SER A 355 -6.92 11.30 -42.15
C SER A 355 -6.67 9.96 -41.41
N VAL A 356 -7.67 9.43 -40.72
CA VAL A 356 -7.65 8.10 -40.09
C VAL A 356 -8.87 7.32 -40.54
N ASP A 357 -8.63 6.07 -41.00
CA ASP A 357 -9.69 5.16 -41.43
C ASP A 357 -10.40 4.50 -40.23
N ILE A 358 -11.64 4.06 -40.45
CA ILE A 358 -12.44 3.40 -39.42
C ILE A 358 -11.80 2.14 -38.88
N PHE A 359 -11.03 1.42 -39.70
CA PHE A 359 -10.34 0.19 -39.33
C PHE A 359 -9.27 0.49 -38.26
N THR A 360 -8.50 1.55 -38.41
CA THR A 360 -7.51 2.01 -37.41
C THR A 360 -8.19 2.39 -36.08
N VAL A 361 -9.36 3.03 -36.12
CA VAL A 361 -10.14 3.33 -34.91
C VAL A 361 -10.61 2.05 -34.23
N LEU A 362 -11.13 1.09 -35.00
CA LEU A 362 -11.56 -0.22 -34.45
C LEU A 362 -10.39 -0.99 -33.85
N LEU A 363 -9.22 -0.96 -34.48
CA LEU A 363 -8.01 -1.58 -33.96
C LEU A 363 -7.59 -0.94 -32.59
N LEU A 364 -7.64 0.37 -32.49
CA LEU A 364 -7.38 1.06 -31.21
C LEU A 364 -8.40 0.65 -30.14
N LEU A 365 -9.68 0.61 -30.45
CA LEU A 365 -10.73 0.20 -29.53
C LEU A 365 -10.56 -1.27 -29.11
N LEU A 366 -10.19 -2.14 -30.03
CA LEU A 366 -9.90 -3.54 -29.72
C LEU A 366 -8.70 -3.66 -28.76
N ALA A 367 -7.62 -2.92 -29.03
CA ALA A 367 -6.41 -2.94 -28.21
C ALA A 367 -6.60 -2.34 -26.82
N THR A 368 -7.53 -1.41 -26.63
CA THR A 368 -7.78 -0.73 -25.36
C THR A 368 -9.00 -1.27 -24.64
N VAL A 369 -10.16 -1.16 -25.24
CA VAL A 369 -11.44 -1.56 -24.62
C VAL A 369 -11.61 -3.08 -24.70
N GLY A 370 -11.48 -3.69 -25.86
CA GLY A 370 -11.68 -5.12 -26.06
C GLY A 370 -10.72 -5.95 -25.20
N LEU A 371 -9.42 -5.69 -25.30
CA LEU A 371 -8.42 -6.37 -24.46
C LEU A 371 -8.60 -6.04 -22.98
N GLY A 372 -9.01 -4.82 -22.62
CA GLY A 372 -9.33 -4.43 -21.26
C GLY A 372 -10.47 -5.28 -20.66
N ILE A 373 -11.55 -5.51 -21.42
CA ILE A 373 -12.66 -6.39 -21.01
C ILE A 373 -12.14 -7.82 -20.77
N VAL A 374 -11.38 -8.36 -21.74
CA VAL A 374 -10.79 -9.71 -21.62
C VAL A 374 -9.92 -9.82 -20.37
N LEU A 375 -9.07 -8.83 -20.10
CA LEU A 375 -8.20 -8.81 -18.91
C LEU A 375 -9.00 -8.78 -17.60
N SER A 376 -10.07 -7.98 -17.54
CA SER A 376 -10.93 -7.90 -16.35
C SER A 376 -11.69 -9.20 -16.12
N MET A 377 -12.27 -9.78 -17.17
CA MET A 377 -12.96 -11.07 -17.11
C MET A 377 -12.00 -12.21 -16.74
N ALA A 378 -10.81 -12.23 -17.38
CA ALA A 378 -9.79 -13.23 -17.10
C ALA A 378 -9.32 -13.16 -15.63
N ALA A 379 -9.17 -11.96 -15.06
CA ALA A 379 -8.79 -11.83 -13.65
C ALA A 379 -9.82 -12.47 -12.70
N VAL A 380 -11.13 -12.31 -13.00
CA VAL A 380 -12.19 -12.94 -12.23
C VAL A 380 -12.15 -14.45 -12.35
N VAL A 381 -12.10 -14.97 -13.59
CA VAL A 381 -12.09 -16.41 -13.86
C VAL A 381 -10.82 -17.08 -13.28
N LEU A 382 -9.66 -16.48 -13.49
CA LEU A 382 -8.39 -17.05 -13.01
C LEU A 382 -8.31 -17.05 -11.47
N ARG A 383 -8.94 -16.09 -10.82
CA ARG A 383 -9.07 -16.11 -9.35
C ARG A 383 -9.92 -17.29 -8.89
N GLU A 384 -11.07 -17.49 -9.52
CA GLU A 384 -11.97 -18.59 -9.17
C GLU A 384 -11.30 -19.96 -9.38
N LEU A 385 -10.53 -20.10 -10.47
CA LEU A 385 -9.74 -21.30 -10.74
C LEU A 385 -8.62 -21.54 -9.71
N ALA A 386 -8.09 -20.45 -9.11
CA ALA A 386 -7.04 -20.55 -8.10
C ALA A 386 -7.59 -20.93 -6.72
N GLU A 387 -8.81 -20.51 -6.38
CA GLU A 387 -9.46 -20.72 -5.07
C GLU A 387 -10.90 -21.23 -5.26
N PRO A 388 -11.11 -22.50 -5.65
CA PRO A 388 -12.45 -23.03 -6.02
C PRO A 388 -13.45 -23.14 -4.87
N ASN A 389 -13.03 -22.97 -3.62
CA ASN A 389 -13.91 -23.03 -2.43
C ASN A 389 -14.32 -21.63 -1.92
N ASN A 390 -14.33 -20.63 -2.77
CA ASN A 390 -14.73 -19.29 -2.36
C ASN A 390 -16.27 -19.21 -2.23
N PRO A 391 -16.83 -18.86 -1.06
CA PRO A 391 -18.29 -18.84 -0.84
C PRO A 391 -19.05 -17.75 -1.60
N ASP A 392 -18.38 -16.93 -2.40
CA ASP A 392 -18.93 -15.71 -3.00
C ASP A 392 -19.23 -15.82 -4.52
N GLU A 393 -19.63 -16.99 -5.04
CA GLU A 393 -19.89 -17.22 -6.49
C GLU A 393 -20.80 -16.15 -7.15
N ARG A 394 -21.91 -15.79 -6.49
CA ARG A 394 -22.82 -14.77 -7.04
C ARG A 394 -22.19 -13.39 -7.15
N ARG A 395 -21.30 -13.06 -6.23
CA ARG A 395 -20.58 -11.79 -6.24
C ARG A 395 -19.51 -11.77 -7.34
N MET A 396 -18.85 -12.90 -7.59
CA MET A 396 -17.88 -13.02 -8.69
C MET A 396 -18.54 -12.89 -10.06
N ALA A 397 -19.71 -13.50 -10.29
CA ALA A 397 -20.48 -13.28 -11.51
C ALA A 397 -20.83 -11.81 -11.75
N SER A 398 -21.16 -11.07 -10.68
CA SER A 398 -21.40 -9.62 -10.78
C SER A 398 -20.17 -8.81 -11.21
N LEU A 399 -18.96 -9.22 -10.82
CA LEU A 399 -17.71 -8.60 -11.27
C LEU A 399 -17.41 -8.94 -12.73
N PHE A 400 -17.67 -10.17 -13.14
CA PHE A 400 -17.48 -10.60 -14.53
C PHE A 400 -18.26 -9.71 -15.51
N PHE A 401 -19.55 -9.48 -15.24
CA PHE A 401 -20.36 -8.58 -16.07
C PHE A 401 -20.01 -7.09 -15.90
N ALA A 402 -19.51 -6.67 -14.73
CA ALA A 402 -19.07 -5.30 -14.51
C ALA A 402 -17.79 -4.94 -15.32
N ALA A 403 -17.05 -5.94 -15.83
CA ALA A 403 -15.88 -5.73 -16.69
C ALA A 403 -16.23 -4.98 -17.98
N ILE A 404 -17.44 -5.14 -18.51
CA ILE A 404 -17.89 -4.45 -19.74
C ILE A 404 -18.01 -2.94 -19.48
N PRO A 405 -18.91 -2.45 -18.59
CA PRO A 405 -19.03 -1.02 -18.34
C PRO A 405 -17.78 -0.39 -17.69
N GLU A 406 -16.94 -1.20 -17.00
CA GLU A 406 -15.64 -0.74 -16.52
C GLU A 406 -14.75 -0.24 -17.66
N ASN A 407 -14.68 -0.96 -18.77
CA ASN A 407 -13.83 -0.62 -19.89
C ASN A 407 -14.52 0.28 -20.93
N LEU A 408 -15.88 0.33 -20.94
CA LEU A 408 -16.69 1.21 -21.75
C LEU A 408 -17.14 2.45 -20.94
N GLY A 409 -16.23 3.38 -20.67
CA GLY A 409 -16.56 4.65 -20.00
C GLY A 409 -15.79 4.92 -18.70
N TYR A 410 -15.86 4.02 -17.68
CA TYR A 410 -15.16 4.29 -16.43
C TYR A 410 -13.63 4.38 -16.62
N ARG A 411 -13.02 3.50 -17.41
CA ARG A 411 -11.58 3.50 -17.67
C ARG A 411 -11.09 4.82 -18.30
N GLN A 412 -11.84 5.37 -19.27
CA GLN A 412 -11.54 6.65 -19.89
C GLN A 412 -11.62 7.78 -18.88
N LEU A 413 -12.68 7.78 -18.06
CA LEU A 413 -12.86 8.75 -16.99
C LEU A 413 -11.74 8.65 -15.93
N ARG A 414 -11.37 7.43 -15.57
CA ARG A 414 -10.27 7.19 -14.63
C ARG A 414 -8.93 7.68 -15.16
N ASN A 415 -8.67 7.55 -16.47
CA ASN A 415 -7.48 8.10 -17.09
C ASN A 415 -7.38 9.60 -16.88
N LEU A 416 -8.50 10.33 -17.03
CA LEU A 416 -8.53 11.77 -16.74
C LEU A 416 -8.24 12.09 -15.27
N TRP A 417 -8.73 11.25 -14.33
CA TRP A 417 -8.43 11.43 -12.90
C TRP A 417 -6.96 11.14 -12.56
N LEU A 418 -6.35 10.14 -13.22
CA LEU A 418 -4.94 9.82 -13.06
C LEU A 418 -4.06 10.95 -13.61
N ILE A 419 -4.37 11.48 -14.79
CA ILE A 419 -3.68 12.63 -15.39
C ILE A 419 -3.79 13.86 -14.47
N ALA A 420 -4.98 14.17 -13.97
CA ALA A 420 -5.19 15.30 -13.08
C ALA A 420 -4.55 15.12 -11.69
N GLY A 421 -4.38 13.88 -11.25
CA GLY A 421 -3.76 13.54 -9.96
C GLY A 421 -2.22 13.50 -9.98
N PHE A 422 -1.60 13.37 -11.15
CA PHE A 422 -0.14 13.29 -11.29
C PHE A 422 0.50 14.69 -11.26
N ARG A 423 0.43 15.33 -10.11
CA ARG A 423 1.06 16.64 -9.86
C ARG A 423 1.97 16.55 -8.65
N PRO A 424 3.17 17.18 -8.66
CA PRO A 424 3.97 17.31 -7.47
C PRO A 424 3.17 18.06 -6.42
N SER A 425 2.90 17.44 -5.27
CA SER A 425 2.22 18.14 -4.18
C SER A 425 3.17 19.16 -3.58
N ARG A 426 2.71 20.42 -3.49
CA ARG A 426 3.41 21.52 -2.82
C ARG A 426 3.25 21.49 -1.29
N GLU A 427 2.80 20.40 -0.71
CA GLU A 427 2.83 20.29 0.75
C GLU A 427 4.28 20.34 1.20
N PRO A 428 4.66 21.33 2.02
CA PRO A 428 6.00 21.39 2.56
C PRO A 428 6.22 20.10 3.35
N VAL A 429 7.18 19.30 2.91
CA VAL A 429 7.87 18.38 3.82
C VAL A 429 8.37 19.32 4.92
N THR A 430 7.82 19.23 6.10
CA THR A 430 8.35 19.89 7.28
C THR A 430 9.74 19.29 7.51
N GLN A 431 10.68 19.79 6.72
CA GLN A 431 12.10 19.66 7.02
C GLN A 431 12.33 20.52 8.27
N ASN A 432 12.12 19.89 9.40
CA ASN A 432 12.81 20.31 10.60
C ASN A 432 14.29 20.02 10.36
N ARG A 433 14.92 20.84 9.49
CA ARG A 433 16.38 21.02 9.48
C ARG A 433 16.69 21.65 10.81
N GLY A 434 16.72 20.77 11.82
CA GLY A 434 17.06 21.11 13.16
C GLY A 434 18.31 21.97 13.14
N LYS A 435 18.25 22.99 13.95
CA LYS A 435 19.31 23.85 14.45
C LYS A 435 20.51 23.07 15.07
N ALA A 436 20.94 22.00 14.47
CA ALA A 436 22.12 21.22 14.87
C ALA A 436 23.40 21.82 14.29
N ARG A 437 23.49 23.16 14.14
CA ARG A 437 24.70 23.82 13.65
C ARG A 437 25.10 25.09 14.41
N ARG A 438 24.74 25.23 15.68
CA ARG A 438 25.11 26.43 16.45
C ARG A 438 25.73 26.18 17.82
N ASP A 439 26.04 24.96 18.22
CA ASP A 439 26.79 24.71 19.45
C ASP A 439 28.06 23.90 19.16
N ARG A 440 28.97 24.48 18.37
CA ARG A 440 30.41 24.17 18.52
C ARG A 440 30.94 25.13 19.56
N PRO A 441 31.44 24.63 20.70
CA PRO A 441 32.20 25.49 21.62
C PRO A 441 33.39 26.09 20.86
N PRO A 442 33.79 27.35 21.17
CA PRO A 442 34.94 27.98 20.55
C PRO A 442 36.17 27.16 20.86
N ALA A 443 36.98 26.89 19.83
CA ALA A 443 38.32 26.30 20.00
C ALA A 443 39.13 27.19 20.91
N GLU A 444 39.50 26.70 22.10
CA GLU A 444 40.48 27.30 22.96
C GLU A 444 41.82 27.40 22.17
N SER A 445 42.23 28.64 21.98
CA SER A 445 43.56 28.99 21.46
C SER A 445 44.62 28.56 22.46
N ALA A 446 45.28 27.44 22.20
CA ALA A 446 46.56 27.18 22.83
C ALA A 446 47.59 28.14 22.21
N ALA A 447 47.84 29.26 22.87
CA ALA A 447 49.01 30.08 22.65
C ALA A 447 49.85 30.08 23.90
N SER A 448 51.09 29.64 23.75
CA SER A 448 52.32 30.03 24.38
C SER A 448 52.37 30.07 25.92
N ASN A 449 53.09 29.17 26.53
CA ASN A 449 54.42 29.38 27.07
C ASN A 449 55.10 28.08 27.39
#